data_3b4b6fc5696cee7b3e5621ed4ffe1b62
#
_entry.id   3b4b6fc5696cee7b3e5621ed4ffe1b62
#
_cell.length_a   1.000
_cell.length_b   1.000
_cell.length_c   1.000
_cell.angle_alpha   90.00
_cell.angle_beta   90.00
_cell.angle_gamma   90.00
#
_symmetry.space_group_name_H-M   'P 1'
#
loop_
_entity.id
_entity.type
_entity.pdbx_description
1 polymer ?
#
loop_
_entity_poly.entity_id
_entity_poly.type
_entity_poly.pdbx_seq_one_letter_code
_entity_poly.pdbx_strand_id
1 'polypeptide(L)'
;IENFELIKPNSKFDWLNQRNSDFNSLIKLGNKRNNDALFIEYTGGIKTGRDAWTTNFSKNTVIKSMENSIKYYQDNLGNLEVYNLSTNEISWTRSLKQRFERFQSLSFKTDRLYIGMYRPFTKKYFYYDPDWTDQQYKMSIVFPTQLSENILLSLSNKTEGKELTCLAIDLLPDVNLFAGGSQNLPEFLYDNLGKYSSIRESILNNFNSLTADSVLPYIYGIFHSKEYKMKYFADVSKEFPRIPNLKNKEKFINVGRKLMDLHLNYEEVPIYDDVEIQLSVQPSYKVTKMKFVKKRDENGKLVNDRST
;
A
#
# COMPACT_ATOMS: atom_id res chain seq x y z
N ILE A 1 38.81 28.61 -3.03
CA ILE A 1 38.95 27.41 -2.11
C ILE A 1 38.38 27.77 -0.71
N GLU A 2 38.17 29.02 -0.41
CA GLU A 2 37.72 29.50 0.94
C GLU A 2 36.26 29.18 1.31
N ASN A 3 35.47 28.56 0.44
CA ASN A 3 34.05 28.30 0.66
C ASN A 3 33.66 26.79 0.74
N PHE A 4 34.63 25.90 0.96
CA PHE A 4 34.34 24.48 1.14
C PHE A 4 34.27 24.12 2.63
N GLU A 5 33.09 23.66 3.09
CA GLU A 5 32.95 23.09 4.42
C GLU A 5 33.41 21.65 4.43
N LEU A 6 34.16 21.26 5.47
CA LEU A 6 34.56 19.88 5.67
C LEU A 6 33.37 19.05 6.14
N ILE A 7 32.81 18.22 5.27
CA ILE A 7 31.76 17.28 5.62
C ILE A 7 32.37 16.12 6.42
N LYS A 8 31.81 15.84 7.60
CA LYS A 8 32.12 14.65 8.40
C LYS A 8 30.95 13.70 8.39
N PRO A 9 31.15 12.37 8.29
CA PRO A 9 30.05 11.43 8.38
C PRO A 9 29.43 11.45 9.77
N ASN A 10 28.12 11.15 9.85
CA ASN A 10 27.46 10.95 11.14
C ASN A 10 27.88 9.60 11.78
N SER A 11 27.35 9.29 12.96
CA SER A 11 27.64 8.03 13.69
C SER A 11 27.23 6.75 12.94
N LYS A 12 26.44 6.88 11.88
CA LYS A 12 26.04 5.76 10.98
C LYS A 12 26.75 5.82 9.62
N PHE A 13 27.80 6.60 9.51
CA PHE A 13 28.63 6.78 8.32
C PHE A 13 27.89 7.36 7.11
N ASP A 14 26.83 8.14 7.32
CA ASP A 14 26.21 8.90 6.25
C ASP A 14 27.06 10.15 5.94
N TRP A 15 27.55 10.27 4.73
CA TRP A 15 28.29 11.45 4.26
C TRP A 15 27.34 12.53 3.74
N LEU A 16 26.33 12.13 2.97
CA LEU A 16 25.31 12.99 2.40
C LEU A 16 23.94 12.63 2.98
N ASN A 17 23.02 13.60 3.00
CA ASN A 17 21.68 13.39 3.54
C ASN A 17 21.74 12.72 4.92
N GLN A 18 22.52 13.33 5.81
CA GLN A 18 22.73 12.78 7.15
C GLN A 18 21.43 12.75 7.93
N ARG A 19 21.23 11.64 8.67
CA ARG A 19 20.07 11.49 9.56
C ARG A 19 20.16 12.44 10.74
N ASN A 20 19.02 12.86 11.23
CA ASN A 20 18.93 13.70 12.42
C ASN A 20 19.36 12.93 13.67
N SER A 21 20.09 13.58 14.55
CA SER A 21 20.58 12.98 15.80
C SER A 21 19.43 12.56 16.74
N ASP A 22 18.30 13.30 16.70
CA ASP A 22 17.13 13.06 17.53
C ASP A 22 16.19 11.97 16.98
N PHE A 23 16.36 11.51 15.72
CA PHE A 23 15.50 10.49 15.13
C PHE A 23 15.52 9.17 15.93
N ASN A 24 16.66 8.83 16.53
CA ASN A 24 16.78 7.62 17.35
C ASN A 24 15.97 7.66 18.65
N SER A 25 15.65 8.84 19.17
CA SER A 25 14.82 9.03 20.36
C SER A 25 13.32 8.95 20.06
N LEU A 26 12.92 8.96 18.77
CA LEU A 26 11.54 8.83 18.36
C LEU A 26 11.04 7.40 18.54
N ILE A 27 9.73 7.25 18.73
CA ILE A 27 9.07 5.96 18.93
C ILE A 27 9.00 5.20 17.61
N LYS A 28 9.50 3.97 17.60
CA LYS A 28 9.44 3.07 16.47
C LYS A 28 8.03 2.63 16.20
N LEU A 29 7.60 2.66 14.94
CA LEU A 29 6.29 2.13 14.54
C LEU A 29 6.34 0.63 14.30
N GLY A 30 7.39 0.11 13.68
CA GLY A 30 7.54 -1.30 13.40
C GLY A 30 8.96 -1.80 13.59
N ASN A 31 9.11 -3.02 14.13
CA ASN A 31 10.37 -3.73 14.24
C ASN A 31 10.14 -5.23 14.13
N LYS A 32 10.73 -5.88 13.11
CA LYS A 32 10.57 -7.33 12.88
C LYS A 32 11.45 -8.19 13.80
N ARG A 33 12.40 -7.59 14.52
CA ARG A 33 13.37 -8.32 15.34
C ARG A 33 13.05 -8.27 16.83
N ASN A 34 12.52 -7.15 17.29
CA ASN A 34 12.30 -6.87 18.70
C ASN A 34 10.89 -6.35 18.96
N ASN A 35 10.39 -6.53 20.19
CA ASN A 35 9.08 -6.04 20.62
C ASN A 35 9.14 -4.59 21.15
N ASP A 36 10.01 -3.74 20.57
CA ASP A 36 10.26 -2.35 20.99
C ASP A 36 9.58 -1.32 20.08
N ALA A 37 8.59 -1.74 19.28
CA ALA A 37 7.83 -0.91 18.37
C ALA A 37 6.35 -0.89 18.71
N LEU A 38 5.67 0.21 18.33
CA LEU A 38 4.27 0.47 18.67
C LEU A 38 3.32 -0.58 18.08
N PHE A 39 3.51 -0.96 16.80
CA PHE A 39 2.70 -2.01 16.17
C PHE A 39 3.31 -3.40 16.40
N ILE A 40 2.45 -4.36 16.70
CA ILE A 40 2.82 -5.77 16.84
C ILE A 40 3.33 -6.29 15.50
N GLU A 41 2.62 -5.96 14.42
CA GLU A 41 2.95 -6.38 13.08
C GLU A 41 2.84 -5.23 12.08
N TYR A 42 3.63 -5.31 11.02
CA TYR A 42 3.46 -4.55 9.80
C TYR A 42 3.78 -5.44 8.60
N THR A 43 3.17 -5.17 7.45
CA THR A 43 3.22 -6.10 6.33
C THR A 43 3.12 -5.42 4.98
N GLY A 44 3.70 -6.03 3.94
CA GLY A 44 3.42 -5.66 2.56
C GLY A 44 1.96 -5.97 2.19
N GLY A 45 1.48 -5.36 1.12
CA GLY A 45 0.22 -5.75 0.47
C GLY A 45 0.35 -7.07 -0.28
N ILE A 46 -0.74 -7.61 -0.81
CA ILE A 46 -0.72 -8.86 -1.58
C ILE A 46 0.03 -8.67 -2.90
N LYS A 47 0.81 -9.68 -3.28
CA LYS A 47 1.42 -9.77 -4.60
C LYS A 47 0.83 -10.95 -5.34
N THR A 48 0.00 -10.68 -6.32
CA THR A 48 -0.65 -11.74 -7.11
C THR A 48 0.33 -12.36 -8.11
N GLY A 49 1.24 -11.56 -8.67
CA GLY A 49 2.12 -11.94 -9.77
C GLY A 49 1.39 -12.18 -11.09
N ARG A 50 0.06 -11.94 -11.10
CA ARG A 50 -0.85 -12.27 -12.21
C ARG A 50 -2.02 -11.28 -12.29
N ASP A 51 -1.77 -10.00 -12.09
CA ASP A 51 -2.80 -8.96 -11.99
C ASP A 51 -3.82 -9.01 -13.14
N ALA A 52 -3.37 -9.31 -14.37
CA ALA A 52 -4.25 -9.38 -15.54
C ALA A 52 -5.37 -10.44 -15.40
N TRP A 53 -5.15 -11.48 -14.60
CA TRP A 53 -6.11 -12.57 -14.35
C TRP A 53 -6.86 -12.39 -13.04
N THR A 54 -6.16 -11.96 -12.01
CA THR A 54 -6.66 -11.93 -10.62
C THR A 54 -7.31 -10.61 -10.24
N THR A 55 -7.17 -9.55 -11.09
CA THR A 55 -7.53 -8.19 -10.71
C THR A 55 -8.24 -7.45 -11.84
N ASN A 56 -9.45 -6.95 -11.60
CA ASN A 56 -10.20 -6.17 -12.60
C ASN A 56 -11.20 -5.23 -11.92
N PHE A 57 -11.66 -4.20 -12.65
CA PHE A 57 -12.79 -3.37 -12.22
C PHE A 57 -14.13 -4.13 -12.26
N SER A 58 -14.24 -5.15 -13.09
CA SER A 58 -15.44 -6.00 -13.20
C SER A 58 -15.27 -7.27 -12.41
N LYS A 59 -16.15 -7.51 -11.43
CA LYS A 59 -16.23 -8.75 -10.65
C LYS A 59 -16.36 -9.97 -11.55
N ASN A 60 -17.28 -9.91 -12.52
CA ASN A 60 -17.52 -11.01 -13.45
C ASN A 60 -16.31 -11.35 -14.33
N THR A 61 -15.50 -10.33 -14.68
CA THR A 61 -14.27 -10.56 -15.45
C THR A 61 -13.24 -11.31 -14.60
N VAL A 62 -13.09 -10.96 -13.31
CA VAL A 62 -12.19 -11.70 -12.40
C VAL A 62 -12.66 -13.12 -12.23
N ILE A 63 -13.96 -13.36 -12.01
CA ILE A 63 -14.53 -14.70 -11.87
C ILE A 63 -14.19 -15.56 -13.09
N LYS A 64 -14.61 -15.11 -14.30
CA LYS A 64 -14.37 -15.84 -15.55
C LYS A 64 -12.88 -16.13 -15.79
N SER A 65 -12.03 -15.11 -15.57
CA SER A 65 -10.60 -15.26 -15.75
C SER A 65 -10.01 -16.30 -14.81
N MET A 66 -10.44 -16.29 -13.55
CA MET A 66 -9.95 -17.23 -12.55
C MET A 66 -10.48 -18.64 -12.74
N GLU A 67 -11.77 -18.80 -13.08
CA GLU A 67 -12.34 -20.11 -13.41
C GLU A 67 -11.61 -20.74 -14.60
N ASN A 68 -11.37 -19.97 -15.67
CA ASN A 68 -10.62 -20.45 -16.84
C ASN A 68 -9.18 -20.83 -16.47
N SER A 69 -8.48 -19.99 -15.72
CA SER A 69 -7.09 -20.26 -15.32
C SER A 69 -6.97 -21.48 -14.41
N ILE A 70 -7.90 -21.64 -13.46
CA ILE A 70 -7.92 -22.79 -12.56
C ILE A 70 -8.30 -24.06 -13.34
N LYS A 71 -9.27 -23.98 -14.24
CA LYS A 71 -9.63 -25.09 -15.13
C LYS A 71 -8.43 -25.52 -15.98
N TYR A 72 -7.74 -24.57 -16.63
CA TYR A 72 -6.55 -24.85 -17.42
C TYR A 72 -5.45 -25.54 -16.57
N TYR A 73 -5.24 -25.05 -15.35
CA TYR A 73 -4.30 -25.65 -14.39
C TYR A 73 -4.67 -27.10 -14.09
N GLN A 74 -5.93 -27.37 -13.76
CA GLN A 74 -6.42 -28.71 -13.41
C GLN A 74 -6.39 -29.69 -14.59
N ASP A 75 -6.83 -29.24 -15.77
CA ASP A 75 -6.87 -30.06 -16.99
C ASP A 75 -5.46 -30.50 -17.43
N ASN A 76 -4.43 -29.76 -17.06
CA ASN A 76 -3.03 -30.04 -17.42
C ASN A 76 -2.21 -30.59 -16.24
N LEU A 77 -2.82 -30.85 -15.09
CA LEU A 77 -2.09 -31.29 -13.90
C LEU A 77 -1.32 -32.60 -14.20
N GLY A 78 0.01 -32.57 -13.99
CA GLY A 78 0.90 -33.67 -14.34
C GLY A 78 1.62 -33.54 -15.69
N ASN A 79 1.24 -32.58 -16.54
CA ASN A 79 1.92 -32.31 -17.80
C ASN A 79 2.88 -31.14 -17.66
N LEU A 80 4.15 -31.40 -17.34
CA LEU A 80 5.16 -30.35 -17.10
C LEU A 80 5.55 -29.57 -18.38
N GLU A 81 5.24 -30.08 -19.57
CA GLU A 81 5.52 -29.37 -20.83
C GLU A 81 4.66 -28.10 -20.99
N VAL A 82 3.55 -28.00 -20.23
CA VAL A 82 2.64 -26.85 -20.27
C VAL A 82 3.33 -25.51 -19.95
N TYR A 83 4.44 -25.53 -19.22
CA TYR A 83 5.22 -24.31 -18.93
C TYR A 83 5.85 -23.66 -20.17
N ASN A 84 6.08 -24.44 -21.22
CA ASN A 84 6.71 -24.02 -22.45
C ASN A 84 5.70 -23.51 -23.48
N LEU A 85 4.40 -23.70 -23.20
CA LEU A 85 3.34 -23.27 -24.09
C LEU A 85 3.03 -21.78 -23.84
N SER A 86 3.08 -20.99 -24.89
CA SER A 86 2.56 -19.62 -24.87
C SER A 86 1.04 -19.68 -24.85
N THR A 87 0.42 -19.24 -23.77
CA THR A 87 -1.03 -19.23 -23.61
C THR A 87 -1.49 -17.98 -22.87
N ASN A 88 -2.72 -17.54 -23.18
CA ASN A 88 -3.41 -16.47 -22.46
C ASN A 88 -4.29 -17.01 -21.33
N GLU A 89 -4.33 -18.32 -21.12
CA GLU A 89 -5.20 -18.97 -20.13
C GLU A 89 -4.65 -18.86 -18.71
N ILE A 90 -3.32 -18.85 -18.57
CA ILE A 90 -2.66 -18.85 -17.28
C ILE A 90 -1.32 -18.10 -17.32
N SER A 91 -0.96 -17.44 -16.22
CA SER A 91 0.37 -16.88 -15.99
C SER A 91 1.08 -17.65 -14.88
N TRP A 92 2.17 -18.30 -15.21
CA TRP A 92 2.94 -19.14 -14.31
C TRP A 92 3.87 -18.32 -13.42
N THR A 93 3.55 -18.20 -12.14
CA THR A 93 4.50 -17.71 -11.12
C THR A 93 5.31 -18.88 -10.57
N ARG A 94 6.41 -18.55 -9.88
CA ARG A 94 7.24 -19.57 -9.23
C ARG A 94 6.45 -20.43 -8.23
N SER A 95 5.64 -19.79 -7.41
CA SER A 95 4.81 -20.48 -6.40
C SER A 95 3.79 -21.43 -7.04
N LEU A 96 3.16 -20.98 -8.14
CA LEU A 96 2.18 -21.81 -8.84
C LEU A 96 2.82 -23.02 -9.52
N LYS A 97 4.00 -22.84 -10.14
CA LYS A 97 4.79 -23.95 -10.70
C LYS A 97 5.13 -25.00 -9.65
N GLN A 98 5.63 -24.57 -8.48
CA GLN A 98 5.94 -25.50 -7.38
C GLN A 98 4.73 -26.30 -6.90
N ARG A 99 3.54 -25.68 -6.86
CA ARG A 99 2.29 -26.39 -6.53
C ARG A 99 1.91 -27.40 -7.59
N PHE A 100 2.03 -27.02 -8.85
CA PHE A 100 1.76 -27.87 -9.99
C PHE A 100 2.69 -29.10 -10.03
N GLU A 101 3.98 -28.92 -9.79
CA GLU A 101 4.98 -29.99 -9.68
C GLU A 101 4.71 -30.96 -8.53
N ARG A 102 4.03 -30.48 -7.49
CA ARG A 102 3.59 -31.31 -6.34
C ARG A 102 2.20 -31.91 -6.54
N PHE A 103 1.63 -31.83 -7.73
CA PHE A 103 0.28 -32.30 -8.06
C PHE A 103 -0.81 -31.75 -7.14
N GLN A 104 -0.62 -30.54 -6.62
CA GLN A 104 -1.58 -29.90 -5.74
C GLN A 104 -2.80 -29.45 -6.54
N SER A 105 -3.95 -30.02 -6.26
CA SER A 105 -5.23 -29.61 -6.85
C SER A 105 -5.65 -28.24 -6.33
N LEU A 106 -6.20 -27.39 -7.23
CA LEU A 106 -6.73 -26.07 -6.91
C LEU A 106 -8.19 -26.00 -7.35
N SER A 107 -9.00 -25.23 -6.63
CA SER A 107 -10.40 -24.99 -6.97
C SER A 107 -10.72 -23.50 -6.85
N PHE A 108 -11.68 -23.04 -7.66
CA PHE A 108 -12.21 -21.70 -7.53
C PHE A 108 -13.09 -21.59 -6.28
N LYS A 109 -12.91 -20.48 -5.52
CA LYS A 109 -13.64 -20.22 -4.29
C LYS A 109 -14.25 -18.81 -4.35
N THR A 110 -15.56 -18.72 -4.30
CA THR A 110 -16.31 -17.45 -4.40
C THR A 110 -16.07 -16.50 -3.22
N ASP A 111 -15.78 -17.06 -2.04
CA ASP A 111 -15.43 -16.32 -0.82
C ASP A 111 -14.03 -15.71 -0.86
N ARG A 112 -13.26 -15.95 -1.92
CA ARG A 112 -11.93 -15.37 -2.16
C ARG A 112 -11.93 -14.17 -3.10
N LEU A 113 -13.09 -13.60 -3.38
CA LEU A 113 -13.25 -12.36 -4.15
C LEU A 113 -13.35 -11.17 -3.21
N TYR A 114 -12.31 -10.35 -3.18
CA TYR A 114 -12.20 -9.16 -2.35
C TYR A 114 -12.37 -7.89 -3.18
N ILE A 115 -12.89 -6.83 -2.57
CA ILE A 115 -12.63 -5.47 -3.06
C ILE A 115 -11.33 -5.03 -2.41
N GLY A 116 -10.39 -4.52 -3.18
CA GLY A 116 -9.09 -4.10 -2.67
C GLY A 116 -8.61 -2.78 -3.26
N MET A 117 -7.66 -2.16 -2.59
CA MET A 117 -7.03 -0.93 -3.01
C MET A 117 -5.83 -1.26 -3.91
N TYR A 118 -6.03 -1.14 -5.24
CA TYR A 118 -5.02 -1.48 -6.24
C TYR A 118 -3.91 -0.42 -6.35
N ARG A 119 -4.30 0.85 -6.34
CA ARG A 119 -3.43 2.04 -6.32
C ARG A 119 -4.11 3.08 -5.44
N PRO A 120 -3.46 4.18 -5.07
CA PRO A 120 -4.12 5.24 -4.31
C PRO A 120 -5.45 5.63 -4.95
N PHE A 121 -6.52 5.60 -4.16
CA PHE A 121 -7.88 5.94 -4.59
C PHE A 121 -8.39 5.13 -5.81
N THR A 122 -7.92 3.90 -5.97
CA THR A 122 -8.33 3.02 -7.08
C THR A 122 -8.71 1.65 -6.55
N LYS A 123 -10.00 1.44 -6.37
CA LYS A 123 -10.59 0.16 -5.96
C LYS A 123 -10.73 -0.79 -7.15
N LYS A 124 -10.44 -2.08 -6.94
CA LYS A 124 -10.68 -3.17 -7.90
C LYS A 124 -11.15 -4.43 -7.19
N TYR A 125 -11.72 -5.35 -7.93
CA TYR A 125 -11.92 -6.72 -7.47
C TYR A 125 -10.63 -7.50 -7.59
N PHE A 126 -10.31 -8.29 -6.54
CA PHE A 126 -9.17 -9.17 -6.44
C PHE A 126 -9.63 -10.59 -6.16
N TYR A 127 -9.01 -11.55 -6.82
CA TYR A 127 -9.05 -12.93 -6.33
C TYR A 127 -7.84 -13.16 -5.42
N TYR A 128 -8.10 -13.25 -4.11
CA TYR A 128 -7.09 -13.47 -3.09
C TYR A 128 -7.32 -14.81 -2.40
N ASP A 129 -6.66 -15.82 -2.88
CA ASP A 129 -6.62 -17.16 -2.30
C ASP A 129 -5.16 -17.50 -1.94
N PRO A 130 -4.86 -17.96 -0.71
CA PRO A 130 -3.51 -18.37 -0.30
C PRO A 130 -2.86 -19.38 -1.24
N ASP A 131 -3.66 -20.26 -1.84
CA ASP A 131 -3.17 -21.30 -2.74
C ASP A 131 -2.83 -20.76 -4.14
N TRP A 132 -3.42 -19.66 -4.53
CA TRP A 132 -3.24 -19.05 -5.85
C TRP A 132 -2.35 -17.80 -5.81
N THR A 133 -2.31 -17.07 -4.71
CA THR A 133 -1.55 -15.81 -4.57
C THR A 133 -0.05 -16.09 -4.47
N ASP A 134 0.77 -15.33 -5.21
CA ASP A 134 2.24 -15.52 -5.23
C ASP A 134 2.87 -15.21 -3.87
N GLN A 135 2.55 -14.04 -3.30
CA GLN A 135 2.98 -13.66 -1.95
C GLN A 135 1.83 -12.95 -1.22
N GLN A 136 1.38 -13.54 -0.15
CA GLN A 136 0.31 -12.98 0.68
C GLN A 136 0.81 -12.17 1.86
N TYR A 137 2.11 -12.28 2.17
CA TYR A 137 2.70 -11.72 3.38
C TYR A 137 1.88 -12.09 4.62
N LYS A 138 1.53 -11.11 5.48
CA LYS A 138 0.67 -11.33 6.65
C LYS A 138 -0.78 -10.86 6.45
N MET A 139 -1.22 -10.69 5.21
CA MET A 139 -2.59 -10.26 4.92
C MET A 139 -3.65 -11.26 5.38
N SER A 140 -3.31 -12.52 5.55
CA SER A 140 -4.21 -13.55 6.12
C SER A 140 -4.62 -13.29 7.58
N ILE A 141 -3.82 -12.54 8.34
CA ILE A 141 -4.17 -12.13 9.71
C ILE A 141 -4.63 -10.67 9.79
N VAL A 142 -4.61 -9.93 8.69
CA VAL A 142 -5.08 -8.55 8.59
C VAL A 142 -6.48 -8.50 7.95
N PHE A 143 -6.68 -9.28 6.89
CA PHE A 143 -7.95 -9.49 6.18
C PHE A 143 -8.16 -10.99 5.92
N PRO A 144 -8.47 -11.81 6.94
CA PRO A 144 -8.68 -13.25 6.78
C PRO A 144 -9.86 -13.59 5.88
N THR A 145 -10.87 -12.74 5.82
CA THR A 145 -12.07 -12.90 4.99
C THR A 145 -12.40 -11.58 4.27
N GLN A 146 -13.23 -11.65 3.24
CA GLN A 146 -13.74 -10.46 2.55
C GLN A 146 -14.62 -9.55 3.42
N LEU A 147 -15.09 -10.05 4.57
CA LEU A 147 -15.92 -9.32 5.53
C LEU A 147 -15.11 -8.76 6.70
N SER A 148 -13.80 -8.95 6.70
CA SER A 148 -12.95 -8.45 7.76
C SER A 148 -12.86 -6.92 7.71
N GLU A 149 -13.16 -6.28 8.83
CA GLU A 149 -13.07 -4.82 8.98
C GLU A 149 -11.73 -4.44 9.60
N ASN A 150 -11.02 -3.55 8.96
CA ASN A 150 -9.73 -3.04 9.43
C ASN A 150 -9.42 -1.68 8.83
N ILE A 151 -8.64 -0.87 9.53
CA ILE A 151 -8.03 0.34 8.99
C ILE A 151 -6.52 0.13 8.99
N LEU A 152 -5.89 0.48 7.89
CA LEU A 152 -4.44 0.42 7.74
C LEU A 152 -3.88 1.80 7.41
N LEU A 153 -2.75 2.14 8.00
CA LEU A 153 -1.89 3.19 7.48
C LEU A 153 -0.89 2.57 6.52
N SER A 154 -1.13 2.78 5.24
CA SER A 154 -0.24 2.32 4.16
C SER A 154 0.84 3.36 3.92
N LEU A 155 2.09 2.95 4.03
CA LEU A 155 3.27 3.80 3.87
C LEU A 155 3.99 3.41 2.58
N SER A 156 4.51 4.41 1.84
CA SER A 156 5.44 4.14 0.76
C SER A 156 6.68 3.44 1.31
N ASN A 157 7.19 2.46 0.56
CA ASN A 157 8.45 1.81 0.91
C ASN A 157 9.59 2.83 0.86
N LYS A 158 10.75 2.47 1.41
CA LYS A 158 11.97 3.29 1.34
C LYS A 158 12.18 3.76 -0.09
N THR A 159 12.07 5.04 -0.30
CA THR A 159 12.16 5.62 -1.63
C THR A 159 13.35 6.60 -1.61
N GLU A 160 14.47 6.18 -2.15
CA GLU A 160 15.61 7.07 -2.32
C GLU A 160 15.17 8.38 -3.00
N GLY A 161 15.33 9.50 -2.29
CA GLY A 161 15.03 10.82 -2.81
C GLY A 161 13.55 11.19 -2.98
N LYS A 162 12.62 10.41 -2.41
CA LYS A 162 11.18 10.74 -2.43
C LYS A 162 10.65 10.94 -1.01
N GLU A 163 9.62 11.75 -0.89
CA GLU A 163 8.93 11.96 0.38
C GLU A 163 8.18 10.72 0.84
N LEU A 164 8.08 10.57 2.16
CA LEU A 164 7.18 9.59 2.77
C LEU A 164 5.73 9.91 2.38
N THR A 165 5.08 8.92 1.76
CA THR A 165 3.65 8.96 1.47
C THR A 165 2.93 8.04 2.44
N CYS A 166 1.81 8.50 2.99
CA CYS A 166 0.93 7.73 3.85
C CYS A 166 -0.52 7.86 3.37
N LEU A 167 -1.24 6.75 3.31
CA LEU A 167 -2.65 6.70 2.97
C LEU A 167 -3.40 5.79 3.95
N ALA A 168 -4.48 6.30 4.54
CA ALA A 168 -5.41 5.47 5.31
C ALA A 168 -6.31 4.70 4.33
N ILE A 169 -6.42 3.40 4.52
CA ILE A 169 -7.26 2.51 3.72
C ILE A 169 -7.96 1.48 4.62
N ASP A 170 -9.12 1.04 4.20
CA ASP A 170 -9.95 0.02 4.87
C ASP A 170 -10.10 -1.26 4.03
N LEU A 171 -9.35 -1.38 2.96
CA LEU A 171 -9.44 -2.46 1.99
C LEU A 171 -8.11 -3.21 1.85
N LEU A 172 -8.17 -4.45 1.38
CA LEU A 172 -7.01 -5.27 1.06
C LEU A 172 -6.07 -4.56 0.07
N PRO A 173 -4.81 -4.22 0.43
CA PRO A 173 -3.91 -3.49 -0.43
C PRO A 173 -3.13 -4.38 -1.40
N ASP A 174 -2.93 -3.91 -2.62
CA ASP A 174 -1.89 -4.43 -3.51
C ASP A 174 -0.49 -4.09 -2.98
N VAL A 175 0.48 -4.97 -3.22
CA VAL A 175 1.87 -4.74 -2.78
C VAL A 175 2.47 -3.46 -3.34
N ASN A 176 2.07 -3.08 -4.56
CA ASN A 176 2.47 -1.86 -5.24
C ASN A 176 1.39 -0.76 -5.14
N LEU A 177 0.69 -0.67 -4.00
CA LEU A 177 -0.19 0.46 -3.73
C LEU A 177 0.52 1.78 -4.04
N PHE A 178 1.76 1.91 -3.59
CA PHE A 178 2.69 2.95 -4.03
C PHE A 178 3.76 2.39 -4.95
N ALA A 179 4.31 3.22 -5.82
CA ALA A 179 5.46 2.85 -6.65
C ALA A 179 6.66 2.46 -5.77
N GLY A 180 7.19 1.26 -6.00
CA GLY A 180 8.27 0.69 -5.17
C GLY A 180 7.80 -0.12 -3.96
N GLY A 181 6.50 -0.31 -3.84
CA GLY A 181 5.88 -1.12 -2.79
C GLY A 181 5.33 -0.31 -1.62
N SER A 182 4.57 -0.99 -0.78
CA SER A 182 3.97 -0.42 0.43
C SER A 182 4.22 -1.28 1.66
N GLN A 183 4.20 -0.62 2.82
CA GLN A 183 4.16 -1.25 4.13
C GLN A 183 2.92 -0.78 4.86
N ASN A 184 2.18 -1.70 5.42
CA ASN A 184 0.89 -1.44 6.02
C ASN A 184 0.95 -1.67 7.52
N LEU A 185 0.49 -0.69 8.29
CA LEU A 185 0.33 -0.71 9.74
C LEU A 185 -1.16 -0.93 10.04
N PRO A 186 -1.59 -2.15 10.40
CA PRO A 186 -3.00 -2.43 10.65
C PRO A 186 -3.42 -1.95 12.04
N GLU A 187 -4.67 -1.52 12.19
CA GLU A 187 -5.28 -1.22 13.49
C GLU A 187 -5.52 -2.51 14.29
N PHE A 188 -5.98 -3.54 13.59
CA PHE A 188 -6.31 -4.84 14.17
C PHE A 188 -5.59 -5.98 13.50
N LEU A 189 -5.43 -7.06 14.25
CA LEU A 189 -5.01 -8.38 13.79
C LEU A 189 -6.10 -9.39 14.12
N TYR A 190 -6.15 -10.49 13.40
CA TYR A 190 -7.10 -11.57 13.58
C TYR A 190 -6.38 -12.88 13.88
N ASP A 191 -6.90 -13.64 14.82
CA ASP A 191 -6.50 -15.01 15.09
C ASP A 191 -7.75 -15.91 15.28
N ASN A 192 -7.56 -17.12 15.79
CA ASN A 192 -8.65 -18.06 16.03
C ASN A 192 -9.61 -17.61 17.14
N LEU A 193 -9.23 -16.65 17.96
CA LEU A 193 -10.04 -16.09 19.04
C LEU A 193 -10.81 -14.85 18.60
N GLY A 194 -10.47 -14.28 17.45
CA GLY A 194 -11.14 -13.10 16.88
C GLY A 194 -10.21 -11.92 16.58
N LYS A 195 -10.78 -10.73 16.62
CA LYS A 195 -10.11 -9.45 16.33
C LYS A 195 -9.47 -8.87 17.59
N TYR A 196 -8.20 -8.48 17.52
CA TYR A 196 -7.47 -7.82 18.61
C TYR A 196 -6.61 -6.66 18.09
N SER A 197 -6.28 -5.72 18.99
CA SER A 197 -5.49 -4.54 18.61
C SER A 197 -4.08 -4.91 18.17
N SER A 198 -3.61 -4.30 17.09
CA SER A 198 -2.21 -4.38 16.65
C SER A 198 -1.28 -3.46 17.44
N ILE A 199 -1.82 -2.63 18.36
CA ILE A 199 -1.05 -1.67 19.14
C ILE A 199 -0.54 -2.31 20.42
N ARG A 200 0.76 -2.18 20.71
CA ARG A 200 1.36 -2.63 21.98
C ARG A 200 1.07 -1.65 23.08
N GLU A 201 0.26 -2.06 24.05
CA GLU A 201 -0.06 -1.25 25.23
C GLU A 201 1.17 -0.82 26.01
N SER A 202 2.18 -1.68 26.14
CA SER A 202 3.44 -1.37 26.83
C SER A 202 4.18 -0.19 26.21
N ILE A 203 4.06 0.02 24.90
CA ILE A 203 4.64 1.17 24.19
C ILE A 203 3.67 2.35 24.22
N LEU A 204 2.35 2.10 24.04
CA LEU A 204 1.32 3.11 24.07
C LEU A 204 1.30 3.87 25.39
N ASN A 205 1.49 3.19 26.51
CA ASN A 205 1.53 3.77 27.85
C ASN A 205 2.68 4.77 28.05
N ASN A 206 3.69 4.79 27.18
CA ASN A 206 4.73 5.81 27.18
C ASN A 206 4.27 7.14 26.53
N PHE A 207 3.11 7.14 25.89
CA PHE A 207 2.48 8.35 25.37
C PHE A 207 1.49 8.89 26.38
N ASN A 208 1.79 10.00 26.99
CA ASN A 208 0.81 10.68 27.84
C ASN A 208 -0.43 11.03 27.00
N SER A 209 -1.61 10.62 27.46
CA SER A 209 -2.92 10.95 26.87
C SER A 209 -3.21 10.44 25.44
N LEU A 210 -2.49 9.44 24.93
CA LEU A 210 -2.81 8.77 23.69
C LEU A 210 -3.56 7.46 23.98
N THR A 211 -4.68 7.27 23.34
CA THR A 211 -5.53 6.07 23.45
C THR A 211 -5.45 5.22 22.17
N ALA A 212 -5.87 3.98 22.22
CA ALA A 212 -5.80 3.07 21.08
C ALA A 212 -6.52 3.62 19.83
N ASP A 213 -7.68 4.27 20.01
CA ASP A 213 -8.50 4.87 18.96
C ASP A 213 -7.91 6.19 18.40
N SER A 214 -6.98 6.81 19.10
CA SER A 214 -6.33 8.06 18.70
C SER A 214 -4.95 7.85 18.07
N VAL A 215 -4.39 6.64 18.16
CA VAL A 215 -3.05 6.31 17.65
C VAL A 215 -2.95 6.52 16.14
N LEU A 216 -3.85 5.90 15.37
CA LEU A 216 -3.83 6.00 13.90
C LEU A 216 -4.02 7.46 13.44
N PRO A 217 -5.03 8.19 13.94
CA PRO A 217 -5.17 9.61 13.64
C PRO A 217 -3.93 10.45 14.01
N TYR A 218 -3.31 10.19 15.16
CA TYR A 218 -2.09 10.90 15.56
C TYR A 218 -0.94 10.68 14.57
N ILE A 219 -0.65 9.41 14.24
CA ILE A 219 0.39 9.05 13.27
C ILE A 219 0.10 9.68 11.91
N TYR A 220 -1.17 9.62 11.49
CA TYR A 220 -1.60 10.16 10.21
C TYR A 220 -1.39 11.67 10.11
N GLY A 221 -1.76 12.41 11.16
CA GLY A 221 -1.52 13.84 11.26
C GLY A 221 -0.03 14.20 11.22
N ILE A 222 0.81 13.43 11.93
CA ILE A 222 2.27 13.62 11.92
C ILE A 222 2.84 13.40 10.50
N PHE A 223 2.45 12.33 9.82
CA PHE A 223 2.98 11.99 8.49
C PHE A 223 2.52 12.95 7.38
N HIS A 224 1.46 13.74 7.63
CA HIS A 224 1.02 14.80 6.72
C HIS A 224 1.58 16.18 7.08
N SER A 225 2.28 16.31 8.22
CA SER A 225 2.95 17.56 8.59
C SER A 225 4.17 17.82 7.69
N LYS A 226 4.23 19.04 7.14
CA LYS A 226 5.38 19.50 6.35
C LYS A 226 6.65 19.48 7.17
N GLU A 227 6.58 19.91 8.43
CA GLU A 227 7.71 20.00 9.36
C GLU A 227 8.31 18.62 9.60
N TYR A 228 7.48 17.60 9.84
CA TYR A 228 7.94 16.22 10.00
C TYR A 228 8.63 15.70 8.73
N LYS A 229 7.98 15.86 7.58
CA LYS A 229 8.50 15.41 6.29
C LYS A 229 9.83 16.06 5.96
N MET A 230 9.94 17.38 6.12
CA MET A 230 11.18 18.12 5.86
C MET A 230 12.29 17.72 6.84
N LYS A 231 11.99 17.69 8.13
CA LYS A 231 12.99 17.41 9.17
C LYS A 231 13.56 16.00 9.06
N TYR A 232 12.73 15.00 8.84
CA TYR A 232 13.13 13.58 8.85
C TYR A 232 13.21 12.95 7.46
N PHE A 233 13.29 13.76 6.41
CA PHE A 233 13.39 13.28 5.02
C PHE A 233 14.51 12.25 4.83
N ALA A 234 15.72 12.58 5.30
CA ALA A 234 16.87 11.70 5.19
C ALA A 234 16.73 10.41 6.02
N ASP A 235 16.05 10.52 7.17
CA ASP A 235 15.85 9.40 8.08
C ASP A 235 14.86 8.38 7.49
N VAL A 236 13.68 8.83 7.09
CA VAL A 236 12.61 7.95 6.57
C VAL A 236 12.94 7.36 5.19
N SER A 237 13.87 7.96 4.45
CA SER A 237 14.40 7.37 3.22
C SER A 237 15.30 6.15 3.47
N LYS A 238 15.87 6.03 4.66
CA LYS A 238 16.84 5.00 5.04
C LYS A 238 16.32 4.00 6.06
N GLU A 239 15.43 4.43 6.95
CA GLU A 239 14.88 3.60 8.04
C GLU A 239 13.35 3.62 8.02
N PHE A 240 12.73 2.64 8.71
CA PHE A 240 11.29 2.63 8.93
C PHE A 240 10.88 3.85 9.75
N PRO A 241 9.75 4.50 9.44
CA PRO A 241 9.35 5.73 10.11
C PRO A 241 9.18 5.58 11.61
N ARG A 242 9.46 6.64 12.33
CA ARG A 242 9.27 6.79 13.77
C ARG A 242 8.45 8.05 14.03
N ILE A 243 7.80 8.14 15.17
CA ILE A 243 6.98 9.29 15.54
C ILE A 243 7.44 9.94 16.83
N PRO A 244 7.37 11.28 16.93
CA PRO A 244 7.63 12.01 18.17
C PRO A 244 6.51 11.80 19.19
N ASN A 245 6.83 11.93 20.47
CA ASN A 245 5.86 12.03 21.55
C ASN A 245 5.62 13.52 21.88
N LEU A 246 4.77 14.20 21.11
CA LEU A 246 4.53 15.62 21.25
C LEU A 246 3.69 15.94 22.51
N LYS A 247 3.88 17.11 23.09
CA LYS A 247 3.05 17.61 24.20
C LYS A 247 1.62 17.94 23.75
N ASN A 248 1.47 18.58 22.60
CA ASN A 248 0.18 18.97 22.03
C ASN A 248 -0.26 17.99 20.91
N LYS A 249 -0.70 16.80 21.31
CA LYS A 249 -1.13 15.76 20.37
C LYS A 249 -2.50 16.03 19.74
N GLU A 250 -3.38 16.71 20.48
CA GLU A 250 -4.79 16.92 20.09
C GLU A 250 -4.93 17.56 18.70
N LYS A 251 -4.06 18.52 18.36
CA LYS A 251 -4.09 19.13 17.03
C LYS A 251 -3.81 18.12 15.93
N PHE A 252 -2.81 17.25 16.12
CA PHE A 252 -2.46 16.21 15.15
C PHE A 252 -3.53 15.12 15.07
N ILE A 253 -4.11 14.72 16.21
CA ILE A 253 -5.21 13.75 16.26
C ILE A 253 -6.42 14.29 15.48
N ASN A 254 -6.82 15.53 15.74
CA ASN A 254 -7.99 16.13 15.10
C ASN A 254 -7.81 16.32 13.60
N VAL A 255 -6.65 16.81 13.17
CA VAL A 255 -6.33 16.93 11.72
C VAL A 255 -6.21 15.56 11.08
N GLY A 256 -5.53 14.62 11.74
CA GLY A 256 -5.36 13.26 11.23
C GLY A 256 -6.70 12.54 11.07
N ARG A 257 -7.62 12.68 12.05
CA ARG A 257 -8.97 12.09 11.97
C ARG A 257 -9.75 12.64 10.76
N LYS A 258 -9.73 13.97 10.56
CA LYS A 258 -10.38 14.59 9.41
C LYS A 258 -9.78 14.14 8.07
N LEU A 259 -8.45 14.03 8.00
CA LEU A 259 -7.77 13.55 6.79
C LEU A 259 -8.04 12.06 6.53
N MET A 260 -8.08 11.23 7.58
CA MET A 260 -8.44 9.83 7.46
C MET A 260 -9.87 9.67 6.93
N ASP A 261 -10.81 10.40 7.51
CA ASP A 261 -12.21 10.40 7.08
C ASP A 261 -12.34 10.79 5.59
N LEU A 262 -11.71 11.89 5.18
CA LEU A 262 -11.69 12.32 3.79
C LEU A 262 -11.10 11.27 2.85
N HIS A 263 -10.03 10.59 3.24
CA HIS A 263 -9.34 9.63 2.38
C HIS A 263 -10.02 8.25 2.35
N LEU A 264 -10.66 7.84 3.44
CA LEU A 264 -11.46 6.61 3.47
C LEU A 264 -12.75 6.75 2.67
N ASN A 265 -13.41 7.91 2.77
CA ASN A 265 -14.70 8.21 2.15
C ASN A 265 -14.57 9.08 0.87
N TYR A 266 -13.44 8.99 0.16
CA TYR A 266 -13.14 9.87 -0.99
C TYR A 266 -14.16 9.76 -2.13
N GLU A 267 -14.90 8.67 -2.25
CA GLU A 267 -15.95 8.49 -3.25
C GLU A 267 -17.28 9.16 -2.86
N GLU A 268 -17.44 9.56 -1.59
CA GLU A 268 -18.65 10.18 -1.04
C GLU A 268 -18.55 11.70 -0.97
N VAL A 269 -17.32 12.25 -1.13
CA VAL A 269 -17.14 13.72 -1.14
C VAL A 269 -17.68 14.33 -2.43
N PRO A 270 -18.24 15.54 -2.36
CA PRO A 270 -18.66 16.27 -3.57
C PRO A 270 -17.51 16.44 -4.57
N ILE A 271 -17.84 16.47 -5.84
CA ILE A 271 -16.86 16.79 -6.88
C ILE A 271 -16.34 18.21 -6.61
N TYR A 272 -15.01 18.38 -6.74
CA TYR A 272 -14.38 19.67 -6.55
C TYR A 272 -14.93 20.70 -7.55
N ASP A 273 -15.41 21.85 -7.07
CA ASP A 273 -16.18 22.82 -7.87
C ASP A 273 -15.39 23.41 -9.05
N ASP A 274 -14.06 23.46 -8.95
CA ASP A 274 -13.18 23.95 -10.02
C ASP A 274 -12.89 22.92 -11.13
N VAL A 275 -13.50 21.72 -11.06
CA VAL A 275 -13.35 20.68 -12.09
C VAL A 275 -14.56 20.71 -13.03
N GLU A 276 -14.33 21.13 -14.27
CA GLU A 276 -15.31 21.02 -15.33
C GLU A 276 -15.31 19.62 -15.95
N ILE A 277 -16.47 18.95 -15.93
CA ILE A 277 -16.66 17.64 -16.55
C ILE A 277 -17.42 17.82 -17.84
N GLN A 278 -16.73 17.70 -18.97
CA GLN A 278 -17.34 17.74 -20.29
C GLN A 278 -17.69 16.32 -20.75
N LEU A 279 -18.96 15.98 -20.76
CA LEU A 279 -19.46 14.69 -21.22
C LEU A 279 -20.12 14.83 -22.60
N SER A 280 -19.91 13.86 -23.47
CA SER A 280 -20.66 13.73 -24.72
C SER A 280 -22.12 13.34 -24.44
N VAL A 281 -23.00 13.47 -25.43
CA VAL A 281 -24.43 13.07 -25.33
C VAL A 281 -24.59 11.59 -24.94
N GLN A 282 -23.64 10.75 -25.35
CA GLN A 282 -23.52 9.36 -24.91
C GLN A 282 -22.11 9.14 -24.34
N PRO A 283 -21.89 9.37 -23.04
CA PRO A 283 -20.57 9.28 -22.47
C PRO A 283 -20.08 7.83 -22.43
N SER A 284 -18.86 7.61 -22.91
CA SER A 284 -18.16 6.35 -22.73
C SER A 284 -17.27 6.47 -21.47
N TYR A 285 -17.59 5.71 -20.45
CA TYR A 285 -16.76 5.60 -19.25
C TYR A 285 -15.55 4.66 -19.41
N LYS A 286 -15.28 4.21 -20.64
CA LYS A 286 -14.10 3.40 -20.95
C LYS A 286 -12.84 4.26 -20.87
N VAL A 287 -12.06 4.08 -19.82
CA VAL A 287 -10.75 4.70 -19.69
C VAL A 287 -9.77 3.99 -20.64
N THR A 288 -9.25 4.72 -21.62
CA THR A 288 -8.27 4.21 -22.57
C THR A 288 -6.85 4.55 -22.15
N LYS A 289 -6.55 5.82 -21.97
CA LYS A 289 -5.24 6.32 -21.52
C LYS A 289 -5.34 7.79 -21.13
N MET A 290 -4.77 8.17 -20.00
CA MET A 290 -4.51 9.58 -19.69
C MET A 290 -3.36 10.09 -20.57
N LYS A 291 -3.59 11.21 -21.23
CA LYS A 291 -2.58 11.87 -22.07
C LYS A 291 -2.62 13.36 -21.77
N PHE A 292 -1.45 13.97 -21.65
CA PHE A 292 -1.36 15.42 -21.69
C PHE A 292 -1.73 15.92 -23.10
N VAL A 293 -2.42 17.04 -23.16
CA VAL A 293 -2.51 17.80 -24.41
C VAL A 293 -1.11 18.19 -24.84
N LYS A 294 -0.85 18.09 -26.14
CA LYS A 294 0.49 18.45 -26.69
C LYS A 294 0.43 19.84 -27.28
N LYS A 295 1.43 20.66 -26.98
CA LYS A 295 1.68 21.94 -27.63
C LYS A 295 3.06 21.97 -28.26
N ARG A 296 3.26 22.90 -29.21
CA ARG A 296 4.58 23.13 -29.76
C ARG A 296 5.34 24.12 -28.85
N ASP A 297 6.60 23.79 -28.56
CA ASP A 297 7.50 24.72 -27.89
C ASP A 297 8.04 25.79 -28.85
N GLU A 298 8.88 26.68 -28.36
CA GLU A 298 9.50 27.78 -29.14
C GLU A 298 10.33 27.28 -30.32
N ASN A 299 10.78 26.01 -30.30
CA ASN A 299 11.55 25.37 -31.36
C ASN A 299 10.65 24.51 -32.28
N GLY A 300 9.34 24.58 -32.16
CA GLY A 300 8.38 23.81 -32.95
C GLY A 300 8.25 22.34 -32.57
N LYS A 301 8.91 21.87 -31.51
CA LYS A 301 8.85 20.49 -31.01
C LYS A 301 7.58 20.25 -30.21
N LEU A 302 6.93 19.09 -30.44
CA LEU A 302 5.76 18.68 -29.66
C LEU A 302 6.16 18.29 -28.25
N VAL A 303 5.72 19.04 -27.26
CA VAL A 303 5.90 18.80 -25.81
C VAL A 303 4.55 18.64 -25.12
N ASN A 304 4.54 18.00 -23.97
CA ASN A 304 3.33 17.89 -23.15
C ASN A 304 2.96 19.27 -22.59
N ASP A 305 1.73 19.70 -22.79
CA ASP A 305 1.21 20.87 -22.10
C ASP A 305 0.97 20.52 -20.64
N ARG A 306 1.63 21.23 -19.73
CA ARG A 306 1.51 21.09 -18.28
C ARG A 306 0.91 22.35 -17.64
N SER A 307 0.35 23.25 -18.44
CA SER A 307 -0.24 24.51 -17.98
C SER A 307 -1.74 24.38 -17.69
N THR A 308 -2.33 23.22 -17.93
CA THR A 308 -3.72 22.86 -17.58
C THR A 308 -3.73 21.79 -16.53
#